data_87e2178754392c8d78b43ba267a4256e
#
_entry.id   87e2178754392c8d78b43ba267a4256e
#
_cell.length_a   1.000
_cell.length_b   1.000
_cell.length_c   1.000
_cell.angle_alpha   90.00
_cell.angle_beta   90.00
_cell.angle_gamma   90.00
#
_symmetry.space_group_name_H-M   'P 1'
#
loop_
_entity.id
_entity.type
_entity.pdbx_description
1 polymer ?
#
loop_
_entity_poly.entity_id
_entity_poly.type
_entity_poly.pdbx_seq_one_letter_code
_entity_poly.pdbx_strand_id
1 'polypeptide(L)'
;CLLSRGLGDVYKRQGVVHEPTEDSMVPDPTLSIEEGAIQAWPGAWAGKNFHDILMNLGYDLDSPWQELPQEDRDWILFTEERPVVTVKPLRGKDQIQRNYEGTWRSVASYLNKTLAETQSDTLRKRTLSYMESRECETCGGRRLNPAALKVTYAGMPIDELGALPLDRVHEVLSKQNPEENSAEDLLLRQILPALTSALELGLAHLSLDRPTQSLSGGEGQPSRSV
;
A
#
# COMPACT_ATOMS: atom_id res chain seq x y z
N CYS A 1 -7.92 10.53 4.89
CA CYS A 1 -7.22 9.88 3.77
C CYS A 1 -7.56 10.45 2.37
N LEU A 2 -8.26 11.60 2.29
CA LEU A 2 -8.64 12.22 1.01
C LEU A 2 -7.60 13.21 0.46
N LEU A 3 -6.47 13.46 1.11
CA LEU A 3 -5.56 14.58 0.80
C LEU A 3 -4.28 14.21 0.06
N SER A 4 -4.01 12.96 -0.26
CA SER A 4 -2.82 12.62 -1.03
C SER A 4 -3.16 12.35 -2.50
N ARG A 5 -2.98 13.34 -3.37
CA ARG A 5 -3.02 13.17 -4.83
C ARG A 5 -1.80 12.36 -5.27
N GLY A 6 -2.00 11.14 -5.81
CA GLY A 6 -0.92 10.43 -6.51
C GLY A 6 -0.73 8.94 -6.24
N LEU A 7 -1.30 8.33 -5.20
CA LEU A 7 -1.29 6.88 -5.00
C LEU A 7 -2.66 6.31 -5.35
N GLY A 8 -2.73 5.18 -6.05
CA GLY A 8 -3.99 4.57 -6.50
C GLY A 8 -5.01 4.43 -5.37
N ASP A 9 -6.25 4.85 -5.64
CA ASP A 9 -7.32 5.08 -4.65
C ASP A 9 -7.63 3.90 -3.70
N VAL A 10 -7.32 2.67 -4.10
CA VAL A 10 -7.67 1.46 -3.34
C VAL A 10 -6.81 1.28 -2.09
N TYR A 11 -5.50 1.58 -2.17
CA TYR A 11 -4.58 1.38 -1.04
C TYR A 11 -4.68 2.45 0.04
N LYS A 12 -5.10 3.66 -0.32
CA LYS A 12 -5.27 4.78 0.63
C LYS A 12 -6.48 4.66 1.53
N ARG A 13 -7.42 3.77 1.20
CA ARG A 13 -8.67 3.59 1.93
C ARG A 13 -8.60 2.49 3.01
N GLN A 14 -7.47 1.83 3.15
CA GLN A 14 -7.31 0.73 4.12
C GLN A 14 -6.97 1.19 5.54
N GLY A 15 -6.81 2.50 5.77
CA GLY A 15 -6.42 3.03 7.07
C GLY A 15 -4.95 2.81 7.41
N VAL A 16 -4.17 2.34 6.44
CA VAL A 16 -2.73 2.06 6.54
C VAL A 16 -1.98 2.92 5.54
N VAL A 17 -0.83 3.41 5.94
CA VAL A 17 0.14 4.10 5.09
C VAL A 17 1.34 3.19 4.90
N HIS A 18 1.82 3.09 3.68
CA HIS A 18 3.02 2.35 3.34
C HIS A 18 4.14 3.35 3.04
N GLU A 19 5.22 3.29 3.78
CA GLU A 19 6.36 4.20 3.64
C GLU A 19 7.64 3.40 3.46
N PRO A 20 8.47 3.74 2.45
CA PRO A 20 9.80 3.16 2.33
C PRO A 20 10.70 3.71 3.43
N THR A 21 11.37 2.82 4.16
CA THR A 21 12.37 3.14 5.18
C THR A 21 13.74 2.62 4.73
N GLU A 22 14.83 3.14 5.29
CA GLU A 22 16.17 2.66 4.98
C GLU A 22 16.25 1.13 5.22
N ASP A 23 15.81 0.66 6.38
CA ASP A 23 15.84 -0.77 6.73
C ASP A 23 15.03 -1.63 5.77
N SER A 24 13.89 -1.14 5.29
CA SER A 24 13.05 -1.88 4.34
C SER A 24 13.64 -1.95 2.94
N MET A 25 14.39 -0.92 2.51
CA MET A 25 15.01 -0.85 1.18
C MET A 25 16.39 -1.49 1.13
N VAL A 26 17.13 -1.47 2.26
CA VAL A 26 18.49 -1.99 2.43
C VAL A 26 18.53 -2.97 3.61
N PRO A 27 18.01 -4.19 3.45
CA PRO A 27 17.90 -5.15 4.54
C PRO A 27 19.24 -5.71 5.02
N ASP A 28 20.29 -5.63 4.20
CA ASP A 28 21.66 -6.01 4.57
C ASP A 28 22.63 -4.86 4.31
N PRO A 29 22.90 -4.01 5.32
CA PRO A 29 23.78 -2.87 5.17
C PRO A 29 25.28 -3.23 5.12
N THR A 30 25.63 -4.51 5.27
CA THR A 30 27.03 -4.97 5.13
C THR A 30 27.43 -5.13 3.65
N LEU A 31 26.46 -5.21 2.74
CA LEU A 31 26.69 -5.25 1.31
C LEU A 31 26.96 -3.85 0.76
N SER A 32 27.73 -3.79 -0.33
CA SER A 32 27.87 -2.57 -1.13
C SER A 32 26.70 -2.42 -2.11
N ILE A 33 26.59 -1.22 -2.70
CA ILE A 33 25.59 -0.99 -3.76
C ILE A 33 25.85 -1.92 -4.96
N GLU A 34 27.12 -2.15 -5.32
CA GLU A 34 27.51 -3.07 -6.40
C GLU A 34 27.11 -4.51 -6.08
N GLU A 35 27.21 -4.94 -4.83
CA GLU A 35 26.80 -6.26 -4.35
C GLU A 35 25.28 -6.40 -4.18
N GLY A 36 24.53 -5.31 -4.29
CA GLY A 36 23.08 -5.32 -4.26
C GLY A 36 22.47 -4.99 -2.90
N ALA A 37 23.09 -4.13 -2.09
CA ALA A 37 22.55 -3.64 -0.83
C ALA A 37 21.13 -3.09 -1.00
N ILE A 38 20.86 -2.33 -2.08
CA ILE A 38 19.54 -1.78 -2.37
C ILE A 38 18.68 -2.81 -3.10
N GLN A 39 17.99 -3.63 -2.34
CA GLN A 39 17.13 -4.71 -2.90
C GLN A 39 15.82 -4.18 -3.52
N ALA A 40 15.42 -2.98 -3.16
CA ALA A 40 14.20 -2.35 -3.64
C ALA A 40 14.25 -1.95 -5.12
N TRP A 41 15.43 -1.90 -5.73
CA TRP A 41 15.57 -1.60 -7.15
C TRP A 41 14.96 -2.67 -8.06
N PRO A 42 14.50 -2.27 -9.26
CA PRO A 42 14.05 -3.24 -10.24
C PRO A 42 15.19 -4.18 -10.61
N GLY A 43 14.89 -5.46 -10.84
CA GLY A 43 15.87 -6.44 -11.27
C GLY A 43 16.41 -6.17 -12.67
N ALA A 44 17.55 -6.78 -12.99
CA ALA A 44 18.17 -6.84 -14.30
C ALA A 44 18.53 -5.45 -14.92
N TRP A 45 18.01 -5.16 -16.09
CA TRP A 45 18.44 -4.03 -16.91
C TRP A 45 18.12 -2.65 -16.29
N ALA A 46 16.98 -2.50 -15.66
CA ALA A 46 16.57 -1.22 -15.07
C ALA A 46 17.39 -0.88 -13.80
N GLY A 47 17.81 -1.88 -13.02
CA GLY A 47 18.71 -1.71 -11.88
C GLY A 47 20.08 -1.19 -12.31
N LYS A 48 20.61 -1.69 -13.42
CA LYS A 48 21.89 -1.21 -13.97
C LYS A 48 21.88 0.28 -14.33
N ASN A 49 20.75 0.81 -14.78
CA ASN A 49 20.64 2.24 -15.08
C ASN A 49 20.82 3.09 -13.83
N PHE A 50 20.28 2.68 -12.68
CA PHE A 50 20.47 3.38 -11.42
C PHE A 50 21.94 3.35 -10.96
N HIS A 51 22.58 2.20 -11.08
CA HIS A 51 24.01 2.03 -10.84
C HIS A 51 24.84 2.98 -11.70
N ASP A 52 24.65 2.92 -13.03
CA ASP A 52 25.40 3.75 -13.97
C ASP A 52 25.20 5.25 -13.69
N ILE A 53 24.00 5.68 -13.28
CA ILE A 53 23.71 7.07 -12.93
C ILE A 53 24.48 7.48 -11.65
N LEU A 54 24.42 6.68 -10.58
CA LEU A 54 25.12 6.97 -9.32
C LEU A 54 26.64 7.05 -9.53
N MET A 55 27.20 6.13 -10.31
CA MET A 55 28.62 6.15 -10.66
C MET A 55 29.01 7.44 -11.39
N ASN A 56 28.17 7.90 -12.34
CA ASN A 56 28.44 9.14 -13.06
C ASN A 56 28.20 10.41 -12.21
N LEU A 57 27.44 10.30 -11.12
CA LEU A 57 27.28 11.35 -10.11
C LEU A 57 28.44 11.38 -9.11
N GLY A 58 29.30 10.34 -9.10
CA GLY A 58 30.49 10.27 -8.26
C GLY A 58 30.27 9.61 -6.90
N TYR A 59 29.16 8.88 -6.71
CA TYR A 59 28.93 8.10 -5.50
C TYR A 59 29.81 6.86 -5.44
N ASP A 60 30.22 6.48 -4.22
CA ASP A 60 30.92 5.23 -3.95
C ASP A 60 29.91 4.06 -3.98
N LEU A 61 30.16 3.10 -4.88
CA LEU A 61 29.31 1.92 -5.02
C LEU A 61 29.97 0.65 -4.46
N ASP A 62 31.23 0.69 -4.12
CA ASP A 62 32.03 -0.47 -3.73
C ASP A 62 32.10 -0.65 -2.20
N SER A 63 32.00 0.44 -1.43
CA SER A 63 32.02 0.39 0.02
C SER A 63 30.70 -0.17 0.59
N PRO A 64 30.74 -0.93 1.73
CA PRO A 64 29.56 -1.38 2.43
C PRO A 64 28.60 -0.21 2.70
N TRP A 65 27.29 -0.44 2.52
CA TRP A 65 26.26 0.59 2.69
C TRP A 65 26.38 1.34 4.04
N GLN A 66 26.63 0.61 5.13
CA GLN A 66 26.76 1.18 6.47
C GLN A 66 27.98 2.12 6.63
N GLU A 67 28.98 2.03 5.76
CA GLU A 67 30.19 2.87 5.78
C GLU A 67 30.04 4.14 4.94
N LEU A 68 29.00 4.21 4.09
CA LEU A 68 28.71 5.42 3.33
C LEU A 68 28.28 6.57 4.27
N PRO A 69 28.64 7.82 3.94
CA PRO A 69 28.14 8.98 4.66
C PRO A 69 26.62 9.00 4.72
N GLN A 70 26.06 9.40 5.87
CA GLN A 70 24.60 9.46 6.06
C GLN A 70 23.93 10.35 5.00
N GLU A 71 24.57 11.47 4.64
CA GLU A 71 24.06 12.40 3.61
C GLU A 71 23.91 11.70 2.25
N ASP A 72 24.87 10.87 1.88
CA ASP A 72 24.81 10.11 0.62
C ASP A 72 23.71 9.04 0.65
N ARG A 73 23.59 8.33 1.77
CA ARG A 73 22.53 7.35 1.98
C ARG A 73 21.14 7.98 1.89
N ASP A 74 20.94 9.09 2.59
CA ASP A 74 19.69 9.84 2.58
C ASP A 74 19.37 10.37 1.19
N TRP A 75 20.37 10.89 0.49
CA TRP A 75 20.19 11.40 -0.86
C TRP A 75 19.80 10.29 -1.84
N ILE A 76 20.51 9.16 -1.82
CA ILE A 76 20.22 8.01 -2.67
C ILE A 76 18.80 7.47 -2.43
N LEU A 77 18.40 7.37 -1.17
CA LEU A 77 17.11 6.78 -0.81
C LEU A 77 15.93 7.73 -0.94
N PHE A 78 16.08 9.02 -0.60
CA PHE A 78 14.94 9.90 -0.34
C PHE A 78 14.95 11.21 -1.11
N THR A 79 16.01 11.58 -1.84
CA THR A 79 16.04 12.88 -2.52
C THR A 79 14.84 13.09 -3.44
N GLU A 80 14.32 14.32 -3.47
CA GLU A 80 13.33 14.76 -4.46
C GLU A 80 14.00 15.32 -5.74
N GLU A 81 15.31 15.52 -5.71
CA GLU A 81 16.07 15.99 -6.85
C GLU A 81 16.05 14.96 -7.99
N ARG A 82 16.06 15.48 -9.20
CA ARG A 82 16.05 14.67 -10.44
C ARG A 82 17.14 15.14 -11.40
N PRO A 83 18.41 15.04 -11.02
CA PRO A 83 19.48 15.43 -11.92
C PRO A 83 19.47 14.58 -13.18
N VAL A 84 19.71 15.21 -14.31
CA VAL A 84 19.92 14.55 -15.60
C VAL A 84 21.41 14.47 -15.84
N VAL A 85 21.93 13.27 -16.05
CA VAL A 85 23.34 13.03 -16.28
C VAL A 85 23.56 12.31 -17.61
N THR A 86 24.65 12.62 -18.29
CA THR A 86 25.07 11.86 -19.47
C THR A 86 25.77 10.60 -18.98
N VAL A 87 25.08 9.49 -19.05
CA VAL A 87 25.60 8.18 -18.62
C VAL A 87 26.54 7.64 -19.67
N LYS A 88 27.73 7.24 -19.23
CA LYS A 88 28.72 6.47 -20.01
C LYS A 88 28.76 5.04 -19.47
N PRO A 89 27.98 4.11 -20.03
CA PRO A 89 27.88 2.79 -19.45
C PRO A 89 29.22 2.04 -19.55
N LEU A 90 29.69 1.48 -18.43
CA LEU A 90 30.86 0.60 -18.40
C LEU A 90 30.41 -0.84 -18.69
N ARG A 91 30.50 -1.28 -19.92
CA ARG A 91 30.22 -2.67 -20.31
C ARG A 91 31.39 -3.23 -21.11
N GLY A 92 31.60 -4.56 -21.06
CA GLY A 92 32.76 -5.24 -21.58
C GLY A 92 33.15 -4.87 -23.02
N LYS A 93 34.39 -5.19 -23.40
CA LYS A 93 35.14 -4.69 -24.57
C LYS A 93 34.48 -4.82 -25.95
N ASP A 94 33.40 -5.59 -26.11
CA ASP A 94 32.84 -5.95 -27.41
C ASP A 94 31.46 -5.31 -27.73
N GLN A 95 30.96 -4.38 -26.91
CA GLN A 95 29.70 -3.70 -27.19
C GLN A 95 29.88 -2.22 -27.43
N ILE A 96 29.51 -1.74 -28.63
CA ILE A 96 29.45 -0.32 -28.95
C ILE A 96 28.41 0.33 -28.05
N GLN A 97 28.88 1.18 -27.14
CA GLN A 97 28.00 1.82 -26.17
C GLN A 97 27.81 3.27 -26.56
N ARG A 98 26.53 3.65 -26.69
CA ARG A 98 26.19 5.06 -26.87
C ARG A 98 25.90 5.65 -25.50
N ASN A 99 26.45 6.83 -25.25
CA ASN A 99 26.05 7.64 -24.12
C ASN A 99 24.56 7.92 -24.21
N TYR A 100 23.87 7.91 -23.08
CA TYR A 100 22.47 8.29 -22.99
C TYR A 100 22.26 9.27 -21.83
N GLU A 101 21.18 10.03 -21.90
CA GLU A 101 20.77 10.88 -20.79
C GLU A 101 19.94 10.03 -19.79
N GLY A 102 20.42 9.93 -18.57
CA GLY A 102 19.74 9.29 -17.46
C GLY A 102 19.23 10.34 -16.47
N THR A 103 17.99 10.20 -16.03
CA THR A 103 17.43 11.04 -14.97
C THR A 103 17.41 10.24 -13.69
N TRP A 104 18.06 10.76 -12.65
CA TRP A 104 18.02 10.13 -11.33
C TRP A 104 16.62 10.16 -10.71
N ARG A 105 16.34 9.14 -9.94
CA ARG A 105 15.17 9.05 -9.09
C ARG A 105 15.56 8.26 -7.85
N SER A 106 15.29 8.83 -6.67
CA SER A 106 15.55 8.14 -5.41
C SER A 106 14.75 6.83 -5.30
N VAL A 107 15.25 5.91 -4.48
CA VAL A 107 14.64 4.60 -4.30
C VAL A 107 13.20 4.72 -3.79
N ALA A 108 12.96 5.57 -2.79
CA ALA A 108 11.62 5.84 -2.27
C ALA A 108 10.67 6.41 -3.35
N SER A 109 11.15 7.37 -4.14
CA SER A 109 10.35 7.94 -5.25
C SER A 109 10.03 6.90 -6.32
N TYR A 110 10.96 5.98 -6.62
CA TYR A 110 10.73 4.86 -7.53
C TYR A 110 9.65 3.92 -6.98
N LEU A 111 9.74 3.50 -5.70
CA LEU A 111 8.76 2.62 -5.06
C LEU A 111 7.37 3.24 -5.03
N ASN A 112 7.26 4.50 -4.59
CA ASN A 112 6.00 5.23 -4.54
C ASN A 112 5.34 5.36 -5.91
N LYS A 113 6.13 5.68 -6.95
CA LYS A 113 5.62 5.73 -8.33
C LYS A 113 5.17 4.37 -8.82
N THR A 114 5.98 3.33 -8.58
CA THR A 114 5.65 1.97 -8.99
C THR A 114 4.36 1.49 -8.32
N LEU A 115 4.19 1.74 -7.03
CA LEU A 115 2.97 1.39 -6.30
C LEU A 115 1.73 2.12 -6.85
N ALA A 116 1.91 3.39 -7.25
CA ALA A 116 0.81 4.20 -7.78
C ALA A 116 0.36 3.78 -9.19
N GLU A 117 1.30 3.37 -10.04
CA GLU A 117 1.05 3.17 -11.48
C GLU A 117 0.87 1.69 -11.86
N THR A 118 1.33 0.74 -11.01
CA THR A 118 1.32 -0.68 -11.40
C THR A 118 -0.07 -1.29 -11.43
N GLN A 119 -0.34 -2.04 -12.51
CA GLN A 119 -1.53 -2.90 -12.66
C GLN A 119 -1.22 -4.36 -12.28
N SER A 120 0.04 -4.71 -12.05
CA SER A 120 0.47 -6.07 -11.73
C SER A 120 0.43 -6.31 -10.22
N ASP A 121 -0.34 -7.30 -9.77
CA ASP A 121 -0.40 -7.71 -8.37
C ASP A 121 0.94 -8.25 -7.86
N THR A 122 1.71 -8.92 -8.70
CA THR A 122 3.03 -9.43 -8.33
C THR A 122 4.01 -8.28 -8.10
N LEU A 123 4.03 -7.29 -8.98
CA LEU A 123 4.89 -6.11 -8.82
C LEU A 123 4.45 -5.27 -7.62
N ARG A 124 3.14 -5.17 -7.38
CA ARG A 124 2.58 -4.49 -6.22
C ARG A 124 3.01 -5.14 -4.91
N LYS A 125 2.86 -6.48 -4.80
CA LYS A 125 3.32 -7.24 -3.62
C LYS A 125 4.81 -7.07 -3.38
N ARG A 126 5.62 -7.14 -4.43
CA ARG A 126 7.05 -6.90 -4.34
C ARG A 126 7.37 -5.48 -3.87
N THR A 127 6.72 -4.46 -4.41
CA THR A 127 6.95 -3.07 -4.01
C THR A 127 6.59 -2.86 -2.53
N LEU A 128 5.48 -3.44 -2.09
CA LEU A 128 5.04 -3.36 -0.68
C LEU A 128 5.98 -4.09 0.28
N SER A 129 6.71 -5.12 -0.16
CA SER A 129 7.69 -5.80 0.70
C SER A 129 8.91 -4.95 1.03
N TYR A 130 9.11 -3.84 0.33
CA TYR A 130 10.14 -2.83 0.61
C TYR A 130 9.58 -1.56 1.27
N MET A 131 8.43 -1.67 1.91
CA MET A 131 7.78 -0.57 2.62
C MET A 131 7.29 -1.05 3.98
N GLU A 132 7.43 -0.21 4.97
CA GLU A 132 6.80 -0.43 6.27
C GLU A 132 5.36 0.04 6.26
N SER A 133 4.50 -0.73 6.92
CA SER A 133 3.09 -0.43 7.05
C SER A 133 2.81 0.14 8.43
N ARG A 134 2.25 1.34 8.49
CA ARG A 134 1.81 1.95 9.74
C ARG A 134 0.38 2.44 9.65
N GLU A 135 -0.27 2.62 10.78
CA GLU A 135 -1.60 3.22 10.80
C GLU A 135 -1.59 4.64 10.25
N CYS A 136 -2.62 4.98 9.50
CA CYS A 136 -2.80 6.34 8.99
C CYS A 136 -3.09 7.29 10.15
N GLU A 137 -2.18 8.22 10.44
CA GLU A 137 -2.34 9.21 11.53
C GLU A 137 -3.62 10.05 11.40
N THR A 138 -4.07 10.31 10.17
CA THR A 138 -5.28 11.13 9.93
C THR A 138 -6.56 10.42 10.36
N CYS A 139 -6.65 9.11 10.19
CA CYS A 139 -7.87 8.35 10.51
C CYS A 139 -7.67 7.32 11.63
N GLY A 140 -6.46 7.13 12.16
CA GLY A 140 -6.18 6.14 13.20
C GLY A 140 -6.69 4.75 12.79
N GLY A 141 -6.36 4.29 11.59
CA GLY A 141 -6.82 3.00 11.07
C GLY A 141 -8.29 2.95 10.64
N ARG A 142 -9.11 3.95 10.97
CA ARG A 142 -10.58 3.95 10.78
C ARG A 142 -11.06 4.08 9.32
N ARG A 143 -10.17 4.29 8.36
CA ARG A 143 -10.41 4.33 6.89
C ARG A 143 -11.25 5.49 6.37
N LEU A 144 -11.95 6.20 7.24
CA LEU A 144 -12.82 7.34 6.93
C LEU A 144 -12.22 8.64 7.44
N ASN A 145 -12.61 9.74 6.83
CA ASN A 145 -12.19 11.06 7.33
C ASN A 145 -12.94 11.41 8.62
N PRO A 146 -12.37 12.29 9.48
CA PRO A 146 -12.98 12.65 10.75
C PRO A 146 -14.38 13.29 10.63
N ALA A 147 -14.69 13.93 9.49
CA ALA A 147 -16.02 14.52 9.28
C ALA A 147 -17.08 13.42 9.04
N ALA A 148 -16.75 12.39 8.26
CA ALA A 148 -17.63 11.24 8.03
C ALA A 148 -17.87 10.45 9.33
N LEU A 149 -16.87 10.37 10.21
CA LEU A 149 -16.98 9.66 11.49
C LEU A 149 -17.86 10.38 12.54
N LYS A 150 -18.23 11.64 12.28
CA LYS A 150 -19.20 12.36 13.12
C LYS A 150 -20.65 11.97 12.81
N VAL A 151 -20.89 11.34 11.66
CA VAL A 151 -22.23 10.85 11.32
C VAL A 151 -22.46 9.53 12.05
N THR A 152 -23.51 9.47 12.85
CA THR A 152 -23.87 8.29 13.64
C THR A 152 -25.20 7.72 13.19
N TYR A 153 -25.31 6.40 13.27
CA TYR A 153 -26.56 5.67 13.12
C TYR A 153 -26.77 4.78 14.35
N ALA A 154 -27.98 4.79 14.92
CA ALA A 154 -28.26 4.10 16.20
C ALA A 154 -27.27 4.47 17.33
N GLY A 155 -26.76 5.70 17.33
CA GLY A 155 -25.81 6.20 18.32
C GLY A 155 -24.34 5.83 18.08
N MET A 156 -24.01 5.13 17.00
CA MET A 156 -22.67 4.68 16.66
C MET A 156 -22.20 5.25 15.31
N PRO A 157 -20.92 5.63 15.15
CA PRO A 157 -20.34 5.92 13.85
C PRO A 157 -20.25 4.63 13.00
N ILE A 158 -20.20 4.80 11.67
CA ILE A 158 -20.28 3.68 10.72
C ILE A 158 -19.13 2.69 10.87
N ASP A 159 -17.95 3.13 11.25
CA ASP A 159 -16.77 2.27 11.46
C ASP A 159 -16.95 1.40 12.71
N GLU A 160 -17.52 1.93 13.80
CA GLU A 160 -17.83 1.15 14.99
C GLU A 160 -18.94 0.13 14.71
N LEU A 161 -19.99 0.53 13.97
CA LEU A 161 -21.04 -0.39 13.55
C LEU A 161 -20.49 -1.50 12.63
N GLY A 162 -19.60 -1.14 11.69
CA GLY A 162 -18.98 -2.11 10.79
C GLY A 162 -17.99 -3.06 11.47
N ALA A 163 -17.41 -2.68 12.61
CA ALA A 163 -16.50 -3.52 13.38
C ALA A 163 -17.22 -4.56 14.26
N LEU A 164 -18.53 -4.37 14.49
CA LEU A 164 -19.32 -5.34 15.26
C LEU A 164 -19.46 -6.67 14.50
N PRO A 165 -19.55 -7.81 15.21
CA PRO A 165 -19.99 -9.08 14.62
C PRO A 165 -21.37 -8.96 13.98
N LEU A 166 -21.63 -9.72 12.90
CA LEU A 166 -22.87 -9.63 12.12
C LEU A 166 -24.13 -9.87 12.95
N ASP A 167 -24.08 -10.72 13.96
CA ASP A 167 -25.19 -10.92 14.89
C ASP A 167 -25.53 -9.66 15.66
N ARG A 168 -24.52 -8.91 16.11
CA ARG A 168 -24.70 -7.64 16.80
C ARG A 168 -25.19 -6.54 15.88
N VAL A 169 -24.67 -6.48 14.64
CA VAL A 169 -25.17 -5.55 13.63
C VAL A 169 -26.66 -5.82 13.38
N HIS A 170 -27.04 -7.08 13.19
CA HIS A 170 -28.44 -7.47 13.01
C HIS A 170 -29.31 -7.04 14.21
N GLU A 171 -28.84 -7.28 15.44
CA GLU A 171 -29.56 -6.89 16.67
C GLU A 171 -29.79 -5.36 16.73
N VAL A 172 -28.73 -4.55 16.45
CA VAL A 172 -28.80 -3.09 16.45
C VAL A 172 -29.79 -2.59 15.40
N LEU A 173 -29.71 -3.10 14.17
CA LEU A 173 -30.56 -2.68 13.06
C LEU A 173 -32.01 -3.13 13.24
N SER A 174 -32.26 -4.31 13.79
CA SER A 174 -33.63 -4.83 14.05
C SER A 174 -34.40 -4.04 15.12
N LYS A 175 -33.70 -3.32 15.98
CA LYS A 175 -34.32 -2.47 17.02
C LYS A 175 -34.75 -1.10 16.49
N GLN A 176 -34.36 -0.72 15.28
CA GLN A 176 -34.76 0.54 14.67
C GLN A 176 -36.21 0.46 14.20
N ASN A 177 -36.94 1.54 14.36
CA ASN A 177 -38.34 1.65 13.96
C ASN A 177 -38.55 2.94 13.12
N PRO A 178 -38.05 2.93 11.87
CA PRO A 178 -38.14 4.08 10.98
C PRO A 178 -39.60 4.38 10.57
N GLU A 179 -39.82 5.60 10.07
CA GLU A 179 -41.09 5.95 9.43
C GLU A 179 -41.31 5.07 8.18
N GLU A 180 -42.53 4.61 8.01
CA GLU A 180 -42.92 3.77 6.89
C GLU A 180 -42.61 4.44 5.54
N ASN A 181 -41.98 3.72 4.62
CA ASN A 181 -41.52 4.20 3.29
C ASN A 181 -40.47 5.31 3.35
N SER A 182 -39.84 5.58 4.49
CA SER A 182 -38.65 6.41 4.55
C SER A 182 -37.45 5.73 3.85
N ALA A 183 -36.43 6.51 3.52
CA ALA A 183 -35.18 5.93 2.95
C ALA A 183 -34.57 4.88 3.90
N GLU A 184 -34.66 5.13 5.20
CA GLU A 184 -34.18 4.22 6.24
C GLU A 184 -34.97 2.91 6.23
N ASP A 185 -36.30 2.95 6.23
CA ASP A 185 -37.16 1.78 6.14
C ASP A 185 -36.85 0.92 4.90
N LEU A 186 -36.72 1.57 3.74
CA LEU A 186 -36.38 0.86 2.49
C LEU A 186 -35.01 0.20 2.56
N LEU A 187 -34.01 0.83 3.17
CA LEU A 187 -32.68 0.25 3.36
C LEU A 187 -32.71 -0.93 4.34
N LEU A 188 -33.40 -0.79 5.47
CA LEU A 188 -33.51 -1.86 6.46
C LEU A 188 -34.22 -3.11 5.90
N ARG A 189 -35.28 -2.92 5.10
CA ARG A 189 -35.97 -4.01 4.39
C ARG A 189 -35.05 -4.78 3.43
N GLN A 190 -33.98 -4.17 2.93
CA GLN A 190 -32.98 -4.85 2.08
C GLN A 190 -31.85 -5.49 2.90
N ILE A 191 -31.37 -4.81 3.93
CA ILE A 191 -30.21 -5.23 4.70
C ILE A 191 -30.54 -6.38 5.66
N LEU A 192 -31.65 -6.29 6.39
CA LEU A 192 -31.99 -7.29 7.42
C LEU A 192 -32.15 -8.72 6.87
N PRO A 193 -32.83 -8.96 5.74
CA PRO A 193 -32.88 -10.30 5.16
C PRO A 193 -31.50 -10.84 4.75
N ALA A 194 -30.64 -9.99 4.21
CA ALA A 194 -29.29 -10.39 3.84
C ALA A 194 -28.44 -10.78 5.07
N LEU A 195 -28.54 -10.00 6.15
CA LEU A 195 -27.89 -10.34 7.42
C LEU A 195 -28.44 -11.64 8.00
N THR A 196 -29.77 -11.82 8.02
CA THR A 196 -30.40 -13.06 8.49
C THR A 196 -29.86 -14.27 7.73
N SER A 197 -29.78 -14.18 6.39
CA SER A 197 -29.22 -15.28 5.57
C SER A 197 -27.73 -15.54 5.91
N ALA A 198 -26.94 -14.49 6.16
CA ALA A 198 -25.56 -14.67 6.59
C ALA A 198 -25.43 -15.35 7.96
N LEU A 199 -26.31 -15.02 8.90
CA LEU A 199 -26.37 -15.66 10.22
C LEU A 199 -26.74 -17.15 10.11
N GLU A 200 -27.73 -17.48 9.27
CA GLU A 200 -28.13 -18.87 8.99
C GLU A 200 -26.99 -19.70 8.38
N LEU A 201 -26.10 -19.06 7.61
CA LEU A 201 -24.88 -19.69 7.07
C LEU A 201 -23.76 -19.83 8.12
N GLY A 202 -23.97 -19.43 9.37
CA GLY A 202 -22.99 -19.52 10.44
C GLY A 202 -21.92 -18.42 10.44
N LEU A 203 -22.13 -17.32 9.71
CA LEU A 203 -21.18 -16.21 9.57
C LEU A 203 -21.34 -15.13 10.67
N ALA A 204 -22.02 -15.44 11.76
CA ALA A 204 -22.34 -14.51 12.86
C ALA A 204 -21.11 -13.79 13.44
N HIS A 205 -19.97 -14.46 13.47
CA HIS A 205 -18.70 -13.99 14.03
C HIS A 205 -17.91 -13.03 13.12
N LEU A 206 -18.30 -12.90 11.85
CA LEU A 206 -17.63 -12.00 10.91
C LEU A 206 -18.04 -10.55 11.16
N SER A 207 -17.17 -9.60 10.80
CA SER A 207 -17.45 -8.17 10.79
C SER A 207 -17.40 -7.60 9.38
N LEU A 208 -18.12 -6.50 9.11
CA LEU A 208 -18.17 -5.85 7.80
C LEU A 208 -16.86 -5.12 7.45
N ASP A 209 -16.06 -4.77 8.43
CA ASP A 209 -14.77 -4.09 8.24
C ASP A 209 -13.63 -5.04 7.92
N ARG A 210 -13.83 -6.35 8.05
CA ARG A 210 -12.82 -7.37 7.77
C ARG A 210 -12.41 -7.36 6.30
N PRO A 211 -11.10 -7.24 5.99
CA PRO A 211 -10.63 -7.30 4.61
C PRO A 211 -10.96 -8.65 3.97
N THR A 212 -11.52 -8.65 2.76
CA THR A 212 -11.88 -9.88 2.03
C THR A 212 -10.70 -10.82 1.82
N GLN A 213 -9.48 -10.31 1.76
CA GLN A 213 -8.24 -11.10 1.66
C GLN A 213 -7.96 -11.95 2.92
N SER A 214 -8.55 -11.60 4.06
CA SER A 214 -8.42 -12.34 5.32
C SER A 214 -9.50 -13.42 5.49
N LEU A 215 -10.44 -13.52 4.56
CA LEU A 215 -11.45 -14.58 4.57
C LEU A 215 -10.84 -15.90 4.14
N SER A 216 -11.10 -16.98 4.85
CA SER A 216 -10.72 -18.32 4.43
C SER A 216 -11.46 -18.70 3.14
N GLY A 217 -10.90 -19.62 2.35
CA GLY A 217 -11.52 -20.04 1.09
C GLY A 217 -12.95 -20.60 1.23
N GLY A 218 -13.34 -21.04 2.43
CA GLY A 218 -14.71 -21.48 2.74
C GLY A 218 -15.68 -20.34 3.06
N GLU A 219 -15.18 -19.23 3.59
CA GLU A 219 -15.99 -18.05 3.93
C GLU A 219 -16.25 -17.13 2.72
N GLY A 220 -15.41 -17.22 1.67
CA GLY A 220 -15.49 -16.38 0.47
C GLY A 220 -16.37 -16.93 -0.66
N GLN A 221 -16.85 -18.18 -0.58
CA GLN A 221 -17.75 -18.77 -1.58
C GLN A 221 -19.14 -18.96 -0.98
N PRO A 222 -20.17 -18.22 -1.45
CA PRO A 222 -21.53 -18.59 -1.16
C PRO A 222 -21.78 -19.97 -1.76
N SER A 223 -22.13 -20.95 -0.92
CA SER A 223 -22.54 -22.28 -1.37
C SER A 223 -23.67 -22.11 -2.38
N ARG A 224 -23.39 -22.36 -3.67
CA ARG A 224 -24.43 -22.56 -4.66
C ARG A 224 -25.12 -23.86 -4.29
N SER A 225 -26.23 -23.75 -3.59
CA SER A 225 -27.20 -24.85 -3.46
C SER A 225 -27.79 -25.05 -4.86
N VAL A 226 -27.67 -26.27 -5.36
CA VAL A 226 -28.38 -26.80 -6.52
C VAL A 226 -29.86 -26.85 -6.24
#